data_85dbfe72f6a1e7610f7b855488fb9c60
#
_entry.id   85dbfe72f6a1e7610f7b855488fb9c60
#
_cell.length_a   1.000
_cell.length_b   1.000
_cell.length_c   1.000
_cell.angle_alpha   90.00
_cell.angle_beta   90.00
_cell.angle_gamma   90.00
#
_symmetry.space_group_name_H-M   'P 1'
#
loop_
_entity.id
_entity.type
_entity.pdbx_description
1 polymer ?
#
loop_
_entity_poly.entity_id
_entity_poly.type
_entity_poly.pdbx_seq_one_letter_code
_entity_poly.pdbx_strand_id
1 'polypeptide(L)'
;MRMDSKKRRKSTASRKVIVLAIAVVLLLSATVTGTLMYLVSKTTAVTNTFEPATVTCEVQENFDGTVKKDVTVKNTSNIDAYLRVKLVTYRVNDKGERIGGTAAIPSFTPGEGWFEKDGFYYYNKPVAPNKTPAANLIGNDGITLVKYTDADGGRQVIEVIAEAIQSVPASVVADNWNVTVDANGVISAPSGSGN
;
A
#
# COMPACT_ATOMS: atom_id res chain seq x y z
N MET A 1 -27.32 36.53 95.95
CA MET A 1 -27.60 36.07 94.60
C MET A 1 -26.26 35.68 93.99
N ARG A 2 -26.02 34.37 93.92
CA ARG A 2 -24.68 33.80 93.52
C ARG A 2 -24.81 33.26 92.11
N MET A 3 -24.13 33.85 91.16
CA MET A 3 -24.09 33.40 89.78
C MET A 3 -22.94 32.39 89.62
N ASP A 4 -23.32 31.15 89.26
CA ASP A 4 -22.42 30.05 89.02
C ASP A 4 -21.99 30.07 87.60
N SER A 5 -20.70 30.36 87.36
CA SER A 5 -20.10 30.36 85.97
C SER A 5 -19.67 28.94 85.65
N LYS A 6 -20.43 28.28 84.79
CA LYS A 6 -20.15 26.95 84.25
C LYS A 6 -18.99 27.01 83.19
N LYS A 7 -17.76 26.67 83.61
CA LYS A 7 -16.59 26.57 82.85
C LYS A 7 -16.70 25.37 81.85
N ARG A 8 -16.93 25.63 80.57
CA ARG A 8 -16.93 24.60 79.51
C ARG A 8 -15.53 24.00 79.35
N ARG A 9 -15.35 22.74 79.77
CA ARG A 9 -14.18 21.92 79.47
C ARG A 9 -14.20 21.62 78.00
N LYS A 10 -13.28 22.24 77.19
CA LYS A 10 -13.04 21.84 75.79
C LYS A 10 -12.38 20.47 75.81
N SER A 11 -13.11 19.46 75.33
CA SER A 11 -12.72 18.07 75.29
C SER A 11 -11.42 17.90 74.45
N THR A 12 -10.35 17.43 75.06
CA THR A 12 -9.08 17.06 74.42
C THR A 12 -9.27 15.94 73.37
N ALA A 13 -10.37 15.19 73.48
CA ALA A 13 -10.82 14.16 72.59
C ALA A 13 -11.12 14.74 71.14
N SER A 14 -11.67 15.94 71.09
CA SER A 14 -12.02 16.56 69.81
C SER A 14 -10.76 16.91 68.97
N ARG A 15 -9.68 17.31 69.64
CA ARG A 15 -8.39 17.59 68.92
C ARG A 15 -7.75 16.33 68.37
N LYS A 16 -7.78 15.23 69.10
CA LYS A 16 -7.24 13.93 68.63
C LYS A 16 -8.03 13.39 67.45
N VAL A 17 -9.35 13.53 67.47
CA VAL A 17 -10.22 13.10 66.35
C VAL A 17 -9.97 13.97 65.13
N ILE A 18 -9.78 15.27 65.27
CA ILE A 18 -9.47 16.16 64.14
C ILE A 18 -8.09 15.81 63.52
N VAL A 19 -7.08 15.57 64.37
CA VAL A 19 -5.75 15.19 63.91
C VAL A 19 -5.79 13.84 63.16
N LEU A 20 -6.54 12.87 63.69
CA LEU A 20 -6.73 11.57 63.03
C LEU A 20 -7.44 11.72 61.68
N ALA A 21 -8.49 12.54 61.60
CA ALA A 21 -9.20 12.79 60.36
C ALA A 21 -8.30 13.44 59.28
N ILE A 22 -7.48 14.42 59.68
CA ILE A 22 -6.50 15.04 58.76
C ILE A 22 -5.46 14.03 58.27
N ALA A 23 -4.94 13.16 59.15
CA ALA A 23 -3.98 12.12 58.80
C ALA A 23 -4.57 11.10 57.79
N VAL A 24 -5.84 10.70 57.96
CA VAL A 24 -6.52 9.82 57.01
C VAL A 24 -6.72 10.47 55.64
N VAL A 25 -7.12 11.75 55.62
CA VAL A 25 -7.28 12.50 54.36
C VAL A 25 -5.93 12.62 53.60
N LEU A 26 -4.83 12.91 54.33
CA LEU A 26 -3.49 12.98 53.72
C LEU A 26 -3.03 11.63 53.20
N LEU A 27 -3.28 10.52 53.87
CA LEU A 27 -2.97 9.18 53.41
C LEU A 27 -3.77 8.82 52.16
N LEU A 28 -5.05 9.11 52.10
CA LEU A 28 -5.89 8.89 50.94
C LEU A 28 -5.47 9.74 49.73
N SER A 29 -5.11 10.98 49.93
CA SER A 29 -4.64 11.84 48.88
C SER A 29 -3.27 11.38 48.29
N ALA A 30 -2.36 10.90 49.13
CA ALA A 30 -1.07 10.37 48.67
C ALA A 30 -1.21 9.10 47.83
N THR A 31 -2.16 8.19 48.18
CA THR A 31 -2.42 6.97 47.42
C THR A 31 -3.03 7.27 46.04
N VAL A 32 -3.99 8.20 45.96
CA VAL A 32 -4.62 8.59 44.70
C VAL A 32 -3.60 9.28 43.76
N THR A 33 -2.77 10.19 44.30
CA THR A 33 -1.76 10.88 43.51
C THR A 33 -0.68 9.94 42.99
N GLY A 34 -0.25 8.97 43.82
CA GLY A 34 0.73 7.95 43.40
C GLY A 34 0.19 7.03 42.31
N THR A 35 -1.08 6.63 42.38
CA THR A 35 -1.72 5.78 41.37
C THR A 35 -1.91 6.51 40.02
N LEU A 36 -2.34 7.79 40.08
CA LEU A 36 -2.47 8.60 38.88
C LEU A 36 -1.10 8.87 38.21
N MET A 37 -0.07 9.15 39.02
CA MET A 37 1.28 9.38 38.48
C MET A 37 1.90 8.12 37.91
N TYR A 38 1.62 6.94 38.47
CA TYR A 38 2.02 5.66 37.91
C TYR A 38 1.33 5.37 36.58
N LEU A 39 0.04 5.64 36.46
CA LEU A 39 -0.73 5.48 35.22
C LEU A 39 -0.24 6.43 34.11
N VAL A 40 0.00 7.69 34.43
CA VAL A 40 0.50 8.69 33.48
C VAL A 40 1.95 8.39 33.05
N SER A 41 2.80 7.92 33.98
CA SER A 41 4.20 7.58 33.67
C SER A 41 4.35 6.31 32.82
N LYS A 42 3.36 5.39 32.84
CA LYS A 42 3.35 4.18 32.01
C LYS A 42 2.71 4.37 30.65
N THR A 43 1.99 5.44 30.43
CA THR A 43 1.47 5.80 29.10
C THR A 43 2.55 6.56 28.34
N THR A 44 3.49 5.85 27.77
CA THR A 44 4.26 6.38 26.63
C THR A 44 3.21 6.70 25.57
N ALA A 45 3.09 7.95 25.20
CA ALA A 45 2.25 8.32 24.07
C ALA A 45 2.80 7.58 22.85
N VAL A 46 2.13 6.50 22.45
CA VAL A 46 2.39 5.85 21.17
C VAL A 46 1.87 6.84 20.13
N THR A 47 2.76 7.65 19.60
CA THR A 47 2.46 8.46 18.43
C THR A 47 2.35 7.47 17.26
N ASN A 48 1.14 7.00 17.00
CA ASN A 48 0.85 6.31 15.76
C ASN A 48 0.94 7.33 14.64
N THR A 49 2.11 7.46 14.06
CA THR A 49 2.29 8.16 12.79
C THR A 49 1.67 7.25 11.73
N PHE A 50 0.42 7.51 11.40
CA PHE A 50 -0.23 6.86 10.27
C PHE A 50 0.30 7.52 9.00
N GLU A 51 1.25 6.88 8.33
CA GLU A 51 1.61 7.25 6.97
C GLU A 51 0.60 6.58 6.04
N PRO A 52 -0.19 7.35 5.28
CA PRO A 52 -1.12 6.77 4.33
C PRO A 52 -0.34 5.95 3.29
N ALA A 53 -0.84 4.76 2.98
CA ALA A 53 -0.29 3.93 1.92
C ALA A 53 -0.48 4.64 0.58
N THR A 54 0.62 4.83 -0.14
CA THR A 54 0.61 5.37 -1.51
C THR A 54 0.92 4.24 -2.46
N VAL A 55 0.04 4.00 -3.46
CA VAL A 55 0.22 2.97 -4.48
C VAL A 55 0.52 3.63 -5.81
N THR A 56 1.75 3.48 -6.27
CA THR A 56 2.25 4.05 -7.53
C THR A 56 3.23 3.08 -8.21
N CYS A 57 3.37 3.18 -9.51
CA CYS A 57 4.36 2.41 -10.27
C CYS A 57 4.91 3.21 -11.44
N GLU A 58 6.04 2.78 -11.97
CA GLU A 58 6.75 3.40 -13.08
C GLU A 58 7.18 2.33 -14.08
N VAL A 59 6.90 2.57 -15.36
CA VAL A 59 7.38 1.71 -16.45
C VAL A 59 8.85 1.98 -16.70
N GLN A 60 9.65 0.93 -16.82
CA GLN A 60 11.03 0.96 -17.24
C GLN A 60 11.17 0.16 -18.52
N GLU A 61 11.78 0.74 -19.54
CA GLU A 61 11.96 0.09 -20.85
C GLU A 61 13.22 0.61 -21.54
N ASN A 62 13.73 -0.20 -22.46
CA ASN A 62 14.78 0.17 -23.38
C ASN A 62 14.19 0.16 -24.80
N PHE A 63 14.22 1.31 -25.47
CA PHE A 63 13.69 1.47 -26.82
C PHE A 63 14.69 2.22 -27.71
N ASP A 64 15.12 1.59 -28.81
CA ASP A 64 16.07 2.16 -29.78
C ASP A 64 15.41 2.81 -30.97
N GLY A 65 14.09 2.96 -30.99
CA GLY A 65 13.30 3.47 -32.12
C GLY A 65 12.71 2.36 -33.00
N THR A 66 13.19 1.12 -32.85
CA THR A 66 12.76 -0.04 -33.63
C THR A 66 12.40 -1.22 -32.74
N VAL A 67 13.23 -1.50 -31.75
CA VAL A 67 13.04 -2.63 -30.82
C VAL A 67 12.71 -2.12 -29.43
N LYS A 68 11.64 -2.62 -28.85
CA LYS A 68 11.23 -2.39 -27.46
C LYS A 68 11.61 -3.61 -26.64
N LYS A 69 12.51 -3.43 -25.67
CA LYS A 69 13.03 -4.52 -24.83
C LYS A 69 13.21 -4.10 -23.38
N ASP A 70 13.51 -5.06 -22.54
CA ASP A 70 13.71 -4.87 -21.09
C ASP A 70 12.53 -4.16 -20.40
N VAL A 71 11.30 -4.43 -20.88
CA VAL A 71 10.11 -3.79 -20.33
C VAL A 71 9.76 -4.42 -18.98
N THR A 72 9.78 -3.61 -17.95
CA THR A 72 9.40 -3.99 -16.59
C THR A 72 8.65 -2.84 -15.91
N VAL A 73 8.18 -3.08 -14.69
CA VAL A 73 7.48 -2.08 -13.88
C VAL A 73 8.12 -2.01 -12.51
N LYS A 74 8.53 -0.83 -12.12
CA LYS A 74 9.02 -0.56 -10.77
C LYS A 74 7.85 -0.20 -9.84
N ASN A 75 7.76 -0.87 -8.70
CA ASN A 75 6.88 -0.43 -7.63
C ASN A 75 7.49 0.82 -6.95
N THR A 76 6.88 1.97 -7.14
CA THR A 76 7.30 3.24 -6.51
C THR A 76 6.47 3.56 -5.26
N SER A 77 5.61 2.63 -4.84
CA SER A 77 4.82 2.71 -3.61
C SER A 77 5.70 2.65 -2.37
N ASN A 78 5.12 3.03 -1.22
CA ASN A 78 5.72 2.78 0.10
C ASN A 78 5.31 1.44 0.73
N ILE A 79 4.54 0.62 -0.01
CA ILE A 79 4.06 -0.72 0.39
C ILE A 79 4.28 -1.74 -0.72
N ASP A 80 4.18 -3.02 -0.37
CA ASP A 80 4.16 -4.11 -1.35
C ASP A 80 2.93 -4.01 -2.24
N ALA A 81 3.13 -4.15 -3.55
CA ALA A 81 2.06 -4.04 -4.54
C ALA A 81 2.13 -5.14 -5.60
N TYR A 82 0.96 -5.58 -6.08
CA TYR A 82 0.88 -6.32 -7.32
C TYR A 82 0.91 -5.35 -8.49
N LEU A 83 1.48 -5.82 -9.60
CA LEU A 83 1.68 -5.03 -10.81
C LEU A 83 1.03 -5.72 -11.99
N ARG A 84 0.37 -4.95 -12.86
CA ARG A 84 -0.08 -5.42 -14.16
C ARG A 84 0.23 -4.41 -15.25
N VAL A 85 0.33 -4.89 -16.46
CA VAL A 85 0.68 -4.10 -17.65
C VAL A 85 -0.33 -4.35 -18.75
N LYS A 86 -0.73 -3.29 -19.44
CA LYS A 86 -1.45 -3.36 -20.69
C LYS A 86 -0.58 -2.81 -21.81
N LEU A 87 -0.46 -3.57 -22.90
CA LEU A 87 0.19 -3.10 -24.12
C LEU A 87 -0.88 -2.56 -25.05
N VAL A 88 -0.76 -1.29 -25.43
CA VAL A 88 -1.65 -0.63 -26.39
C VAL A 88 -0.89 -0.35 -27.66
N THR A 89 -1.44 -0.78 -28.79
CA THR A 89 -0.76 -0.66 -30.08
C THR A 89 -1.60 0.12 -31.09
N TYR A 90 -0.95 0.93 -31.88
CA TYR A 90 -1.55 1.71 -32.96
C TYR A 90 -0.50 2.10 -34.01
N ARG A 91 -0.96 2.73 -35.11
CA ARG A 91 -0.07 3.24 -36.16
C ARG A 91 0.06 4.74 -36.10
N VAL A 92 1.23 5.23 -36.48
CA VAL A 92 1.50 6.65 -36.65
C VAL A 92 2.19 6.90 -38.01
N ASN A 93 1.94 8.09 -38.57
CA ASN A 93 2.64 8.58 -39.77
C ASN A 93 4.05 9.10 -39.41
N ASP A 94 4.78 9.60 -40.41
CA ASP A 94 6.15 10.14 -40.23
C ASP A 94 6.19 11.38 -39.32
N LYS A 95 5.06 12.06 -39.11
CA LYS A 95 4.92 13.18 -38.16
C LYS A 95 4.60 12.75 -36.74
N GLY A 96 4.36 11.44 -36.50
CA GLY A 96 3.94 10.90 -35.22
C GLY A 96 2.43 11.03 -34.94
N GLU A 97 1.65 11.43 -35.94
CA GLU A 97 0.19 11.53 -35.79
C GLU A 97 -0.43 10.13 -35.94
N ARG A 98 -1.43 9.84 -35.09
CA ARG A 98 -2.16 8.56 -35.14
C ARG A 98 -2.95 8.46 -36.44
N ILE A 99 -2.83 7.32 -37.11
CA ILE A 99 -3.52 7.01 -38.35
C ILE A 99 -4.37 5.74 -38.20
N GLY A 100 -5.21 5.43 -39.19
CA GLY A 100 -5.98 4.20 -39.28
C GLY A 100 -5.13 2.96 -39.46
N GLY A 101 -5.81 1.84 -39.68
CA GLY A 101 -5.19 0.53 -39.89
C GLY A 101 -5.04 -0.29 -38.60
N THR A 102 -4.84 -1.59 -38.79
CA THR A 102 -4.64 -2.52 -37.67
C THR A 102 -3.16 -2.59 -37.29
N ALA A 103 -2.87 -2.71 -36.02
CA ALA A 103 -1.54 -2.90 -35.48
C ALA A 103 -1.58 -3.99 -34.39
N ALA A 104 -1.31 -5.24 -34.81
CA ALA A 104 -1.24 -6.34 -33.85
C ALA A 104 0.10 -6.31 -33.11
N ILE A 105 0.09 -6.61 -31.82
CA ILE A 105 1.34 -6.77 -31.05
C ILE A 105 2.07 -7.99 -31.59
N PRO A 106 3.35 -7.88 -32.03
CA PRO A 106 4.14 -9.03 -32.39
C PRO A 106 4.23 -10.03 -31.23
N SER A 107 4.25 -11.33 -31.57
CA SER A 107 4.36 -12.37 -30.56
C SER A 107 5.67 -12.25 -29.77
N PHE A 108 5.58 -12.41 -28.47
CA PHE A 108 6.71 -12.48 -27.54
C PHE A 108 6.38 -13.46 -26.42
N THR A 109 7.40 -13.91 -25.71
CA THR A 109 7.23 -14.74 -24.52
C THR A 109 7.36 -13.86 -23.29
N PRO A 110 6.30 -13.71 -22.48
CA PRO A 110 6.39 -13.01 -21.20
C PRO A 110 7.45 -13.67 -20.30
N GLY A 111 8.16 -12.85 -19.53
CA GLY A 111 9.14 -13.35 -18.59
C GLY A 111 8.54 -14.21 -17.48
N GLU A 112 9.39 -14.91 -16.73
CA GLU A 112 8.96 -15.78 -15.66
C GLU A 112 8.11 -15.03 -14.61
N GLY A 113 7.00 -15.64 -14.21
CA GLY A 113 6.06 -15.04 -13.25
C GLY A 113 5.04 -14.09 -13.86
N TRP A 114 5.10 -13.81 -15.15
CA TRP A 114 4.08 -13.05 -15.86
C TRP A 114 3.06 -13.98 -16.53
N PHE A 115 1.78 -13.63 -16.44
CA PHE A 115 0.70 -14.33 -17.16
C PHE A 115 -0.27 -13.33 -17.77
N GLU A 116 -0.88 -13.70 -18.90
CA GLU A 116 -1.88 -12.88 -19.58
C GLU A 116 -3.29 -13.28 -19.11
N LYS A 117 -4.14 -12.25 -18.92
CA LYS A 117 -5.56 -12.41 -18.68
C LYS A 117 -6.30 -11.12 -19.09
N ASP A 118 -7.35 -11.27 -19.90
CA ASP A 118 -8.22 -10.16 -20.34
C ASP A 118 -7.44 -8.98 -20.98
N GLY A 119 -6.37 -9.28 -21.72
CA GLY A 119 -5.52 -8.29 -22.38
C GLY A 119 -4.59 -7.50 -21.45
N PHE A 120 -4.42 -7.96 -20.22
CA PHE A 120 -3.42 -7.47 -19.28
C PHE A 120 -2.41 -8.59 -18.98
N TYR A 121 -1.18 -8.18 -18.72
CA TYR A 121 -0.11 -9.03 -18.20
C TYR A 121 0.06 -8.75 -16.71
N TYR A 122 -0.05 -9.77 -15.89
CA TYR A 122 0.03 -9.70 -14.43
C TYR A 122 1.33 -10.34 -13.97
N TYR A 123 2.05 -9.66 -13.08
CA TYR A 123 3.13 -10.32 -12.35
C TYR A 123 2.55 -11.05 -11.13
N ASN A 124 2.87 -12.32 -10.99
CA ASN A 124 2.17 -13.23 -10.09
C ASN A 124 2.50 -13.09 -8.61
N LYS A 125 3.46 -12.22 -8.22
CA LYS A 125 3.86 -12.00 -6.83
C LYS A 125 3.83 -10.52 -6.47
N PRO A 126 3.65 -10.19 -5.17
CA PRO A 126 3.84 -8.82 -4.72
C PRO A 126 5.28 -8.36 -4.95
N VAL A 127 5.44 -7.12 -5.34
CA VAL A 127 6.73 -6.46 -5.53
C VAL A 127 6.95 -5.47 -4.40
N ALA A 128 8.07 -5.58 -3.70
CA ALA A 128 8.40 -4.70 -2.59
C ALA A 128 8.66 -3.24 -3.03
N PRO A 129 8.57 -2.26 -2.12
CA PRO A 129 8.87 -0.86 -2.41
C PRO A 129 10.21 -0.67 -3.12
N ASN A 130 10.22 0.16 -4.15
CA ASN A 130 11.40 0.48 -4.98
C ASN A 130 12.04 -0.72 -5.71
N LYS A 131 11.34 -1.83 -5.83
CA LYS A 131 11.78 -3.03 -6.58
C LYS A 131 11.00 -3.19 -7.87
N THR A 132 11.54 -4.05 -8.74
CA THR A 132 10.92 -4.55 -9.97
C THR A 132 10.61 -6.04 -9.82
N PRO A 133 9.72 -6.61 -10.65
CA PRO A 133 9.61 -8.05 -10.86
C PRO A 133 10.97 -8.73 -11.07
N ALA A 134 11.09 -9.99 -10.70
CA ALA A 134 12.34 -10.75 -10.88
C ALA A 134 12.72 -10.96 -12.36
N ALA A 135 11.71 -11.00 -13.25
CA ALA A 135 11.91 -11.05 -14.67
C ALA A 135 11.11 -9.93 -15.37
N ASN A 136 11.66 -9.38 -16.44
CA ASN A 136 10.97 -8.38 -17.25
C ASN A 136 9.77 -8.99 -17.97
N LEU A 137 8.73 -8.23 -18.22
CA LEU A 137 7.59 -8.66 -19.05
C LEU A 137 8.06 -8.95 -20.47
N ILE A 138 8.81 -8.03 -21.07
CA ILE A 138 9.48 -8.22 -22.34
C ILE A 138 10.97 -8.26 -22.04
N GLY A 139 11.59 -9.38 -22.33
CA GLY A 139 13.01 -9.60 -22.06
C GLY A 139 13.94 -8.89 -23.04
N ASN A 140 15.22 -9.30 -23.03
CA ASN A 140 16.26 -8.72 -23.87
C ASN A 140 16.06 -8.99 -25.36
N ASP A 141 15.35 -10.07 -25.75
CA ASP A 141 15.03 -10.35 -27.16
C ASP A 141 14.11 -9.29 -27.76
N GLY A 142 13.32 -8.66 -26.93
CA GLY A 142 12.49 -7.51 -27.30
C GLY A 142 11.33 -7.82 -28.23
N ILE A 143 10.64 -6.76 -28.63
CA ILE A 143 9.63 -6.76 -29.70
C ILE A 143 10.07 -5.78 -30.76
N THR A 144 10.28 -6.27 -32.01
CA THR A 144 10.53 -5.40 -33.13
C THR A 144 9.25 -4.77 -33.65
N LEU A 145 9.20 -3.43 -33.68
CA LEU A 145 8.04 -2.69 -34.15
C LEU A 145 7.92 -2.79 -35.68
N VAL A 146 6.69 -2.91 -36.17
CA VAL A 146 6.37 -3.08 -37.57
C VAL A 146 6.36 -1.74 -38.30
N LYS A 147 7.04 -1.66 -39.47
CA LYS A 147 6.82 -0.63 -40.46
C LYS A 147 5.87 -1.19 -41.51
N TYR A 148 4.73 -0.55 -41.69
CA TYR A 148 3.69 -1.01 -42.59
C TYR A 148 3.89 -0.50 -44.00
N THR A 149 3.62 -1.35 -45.01
CA THR A 149 3.72 -1.06 -46.42
C THR A 149 2.39 -1.20 -47.15
N ASP A 150 1.29 -1.44 -46.39
CA ASP A 150 -0.06 -1.47 -46.94
C ASP A 150 -0.57 -0.05 -47.28
N ALA A 151 -1.81 0.05 -47.76
CA ALA A 151 -2.39 1.33 -48.22
C ALA A 151 -2.46 2.39 -47.09
N ASP A 152 -2.58 1.98 -45.84
CA ASP A 152 -2.62 2.88 -44.69
C ASP A 152 -1.20 3.32 -44.26
N GLY A 153 -0.20 2.48 -44.54
CA GLY A 153 1.21 2.75 -44.24
C GLY A 153 1.53 2.97 -42.77
N GLY A 154 2.57 3.76 -42.51
CA GLY A 154 2.98 4.18 -41.19
C GLY A 154 3.85 3.18 -40.43
N ARG A 155 4.12 3.49 -39.17
CA ARG A 155 4.88 2.63 -38.25
C ARG A 155 4.07 2.30 -37.00
N GLN A 156 4.36 1.15 -36.44
CA GLN A 156 3.77 0.71 -35.18
C GLN A 156 4.28 1.54 -34.00
N VAL A 157 3.40 1.80 -33.06
CA VAL A 157 3.73 2.25 -31.69
C VAL A 157 3.12 1.24 -30.73
N ILE A 158 3.86 0.88 -29.70
CA ILE A 158 3.38 0.09 -28.57
C ILE A 158 3.59 0.93 -27.31
N GLU A 159 2.49 1.34 -26.69
CA GLU A 159 2.50 2.00 -25.38
C GLU A 159 2.37 0.97 -24.27
N VAL A 160 3.10 1.18 -23.19
CA VAL A 160 3.08 0.34 -22.01
C VAL A 160 2.35 1.10 -20.89
N ILE A 161 1.19 0.61 -20.50
CA ILE A 161 0.41 1.17 -19.41
C ILE A 161 0.55 0.24 -18.22
N ALA A 162 1.07 0.75 -17.09
CA ALA A 162 1.23 -0.02 -15.87
C ALA A 162 0.24 0.41 -14.80
N GLU A 163 -0.22 -0.55 -14.04
CA GLU A 163 -1.08 -0.34 -12.88
C GLU A 163 -0.53 -1.11 -11.69
N ALA A 164 -0.68 -0.53 -10.51
CA ALA A 164 -0.31 -1.13 -9.24
C ALA A 164 -1.51 -1.18 -8.30
N ILE A 165 -1.58 -2.22 -7.49
CA ILE A 165 -2.59 -2.36 -6.43
C ILE A 165 -1.94 -2.93 -5.17
N GLN A 166 -2.38 -2.48 -3.99
CA GLN A 166 -1.84 -2.96 -2.72
C GLN A 166 -1.99 -4.49 -2.59
N SER A 167 -1.00 -5.12 -1.95
CA SER A 167 -1.01 -6.57 -1.76
C SER A 167 -1.82 -7.01 -0.54
N VAL A 168 -2.06 -6.13 0.41
CA VAL A 168 -2.77 -6.42 1.66
C VAL A 168 -3.93 -5.44 1.86
N PRO A 169 -5.15 -5.92 2.16
CA PRO A 169 -5.54 -7.33 2.20
C PRO A 169 -5.66 -7.96 0.80
N ALA A 170 -5.45 -9.28 0.69
CA ALA A 170 -5.48 -10.02 -0.58
C ALA A 170 -6.81 -9.90 -1.34
N SER A 171 -7.93 -9.67 -0.64
CA SER A 171 -9.24 -9.43 -1.27
C SER A 171 -9.23 -8.22 -2.21
N VAL A 172 -8.41 -7.21 -1.94
CA VAL A 172 -8.37 -6.01 -2.79
C VAL A 172 -7.93 -6.35 -4.21
N VAL A 173 -6.85 -7.11 -4.39
CA VAL A 173 -6.41 -7.52 -5.73
C VAL A 173 -7.36 -8.55 -6.33
N ALA A 174 -7.84 -9.51 -5.53
CA ALA A 174 -8.77 -10.53 -5.99
C ALA A 174 -10.06 -9.93 -6.57
N ASP A 175 -10.68 -9.00 -5.85
CA ASP A 175 -11.96 -8.39 -6.23
C ASP A 175 -11.81 -7.39 -7.40
N ASN A 176 -10.73 -6.57 -7.40
CA ASN A 176 -10.57 -5.54 -8.41
C ASN A 176 -10.01 -6.05 -9.74
N TRP A 177 -9.16 -7.08 -9.69
CA TRP A 177 -8.54 -7.63 -10.89
C TRP A 177 -9.12 -8.99 -11.30
N ASN A 178 -10.10 -9.49 -10.54
CA ASN A 178 -10.72 -10.79 -10.77
C ASN A 178 -9.68 -11.91 -10.92
N VAL A 179 -8.76 -12.01 -9.94
CA VAL A 179 -7.71 -13.02 -9.88
C VAL A 179 -7.85 -13.85 -8.62
N THR A 180 -7.29 -15.05 -8.62
CA THR A 180 -7.20 -15.90 -7.43
C THR A 180 -5.89 -15.61 -6.72
N VAL A 181 -5.91 -15.54 -5.39
CA VAL A 181 -4.71 -15.38 -4.54
C VAL A 181 -4.56 -16.61 -3.67
N ASP A 182 -3.42 -17.26 -3.75
CA ASP A 182 -3.12 -18.44 -2.91
C ASP A 182 -2.60 -18.04 -1.51
N ALA A 183 -2.35 -19.05 -0.66
CA ALA A 183 -1.85 -18.86 0.70
C ALA A 183 -0.45 -18.22 0.76
N ASN A 184 0.31 -18.26 -0.33
CA ASN A 184 1.64 -17.66 -0.45
C ASN A 184 1.61 -16.27 -1.09
N GLY A 185 0.42 -15.72 -1.37
CA GLY A 185 0.25 -14.45 -2.06
C GLY A 185 0.57 -14.52 -3.56
N VAL A 186 0.51 -15.71 -4.17
CA VAL A 186 0.69 -15.83 -5.62
C VAL A 186 -0.67 -15.66 -6.29
N ILE A 187 -0.76 -14.72 -7.24
CA ILE A 187 -1.97 -14.51 -8.03
C ILE A 187 -1.95 -15.33 -9.31
N SER A 188 -3.12 -15.78 -9.73
CA SER A 188 -3.35 -16.52 -10.97
C SER A 188 -4.72 -16.18 -11.57
N ALA A 189 -4.92 -16.52 -12.84
CA ALA A 189 -6.24 -16.46 -13.44
C ALA A 189 -7.21 -17.41 -12.69
N PRO A 190 -8.50 -17.04 -12.52
CA PRO A 190 -9.48 -17.93 -11.92
C PRO A 190 -9.58 -19.24 -12.70
N SER A 191 -9.68 -20.36 -12.00
CA SER A 191 -9.90 -21.67 -12.62
C SER A 191 -11.27 -21.64 -13.33
N GLY A 192 -11.27 -21.63 -14.67
CA GLY A 192 -12.51 -21.62 -15.46
C GLY A 192 -12.64 -20.48 -16.49
N SER A 193 -11.67 -19.60 -16.65
CA SER A 193 -11.68 -18.58 -17.72
C SER A 193 -10.92 -19.05 -18.98
N GLY A 194 -11.12 -20.30 -19.35
CA GLY A 194 -10.70 -20.81 -20.66
C GLY A 194 -11.90 -20.74 -21.61
N ASN A 195 -11.86 -19.84 -22.55
CA ASN A 195 -12.70 -19.90 -23.73
C ASN A 195 -11.81 -19.99 -24.95
#